data_e8a12eab5657b26bea899ad55768a193
#
_entry.id   e8a12eab5657b26bea899ad55768a193
#
_cell.length_a   1.000
_cell.length_b   1.000
_cell.length_c   1.000
_cell.angle_alpha   90.00
_cell.angle_beta   90.00
_cell.angle_gamma   90.00
#
_symmetry.space_group_name_H-M   'P 1'
#
loop_
_entity.id
_entity.type
_entity.pdbx_description
1 polymer ?
#
loop_
_entity_poly.entity_id
_entity_poly.type
_entity_poly.pdbx_seq_one_letter_code
_entity_poly.pdbx_strand_id
1 'polypeptide(L)'
;MSDTLGPERGGVGRTEQGLGLKTERLRSGDLARAAALLRAGGTVAFPTETVYGLGANALDAAAVAKIFAAKRRPSWDPMIVQVGGRAMLERVAAVPAGDDGRVVAKLMEAFWPGPLTLLLPRTAAVPDAVTAGRPLVGVRAPAHPVALELIRLAGVPVAAPSANRFGGMSPTTAAHVLADLDGRIDAVLDGGATSVGVESTVLDVAARAIYRPGAVTAAMIAEVMGEEVRVVSGVVEEEADSSATLRNDKQERQNDKGTGLTSPGMGMRHYAPRARLVLAAGQEEMLREVANYSAAEVGVMLPDGWDAGAAGAVFRWGTWDNAETLARKLFAGLRMLDARGVRAIVCPVPAMDGLGEALRDRLEKAARAK
;
A
#
# COMPACT_ATOMS: atom_id res chain seq x y z
N MET A 1 1.50 -29.29 59.43
CA MET A 1 1.27 -29.72 58.05
C MET A 1 0.58 -28.57 57.40
N SER A 2 1.34 -27.72 56.72
CA SER A 2 0.91 -26.47 56.10
C SER A 2 1.12 -26.57 54.59
N ASP A 3 0.02 -26.63 53.88
CA ASP A 3 -0.01 -26.53 52.42
C ASP A 3 0.08 -25.06 51.99
N THR A 4 1.15 -24.71 51.34
CA THR A 4 1.35 -23.42 50.67
C THR A 4 1.10 -23.57 49.19
N LEU A 5 -0.06 -23.11 48.73
CA LEU A 5 -0.38 -22.90 47.32
C LEU A 5 0.33 -21.64 46.81
N GLY A 6 1.21 -21.81 45.81
CA GLY A 6 1.87 -20.71 45.13
C GLY A 6 0.95 -20.00 44.13
N PRO A 7 1.20 -18.72 43.80
CA PRO A 7 0.31 -17.94 42.94
C PRO A 7 0.46 -18.31 41.46
N GLU A 8 -0.69 -18.54 40.81
CA GLU A 8 -0.83 -18.69 39.38
C GLU A 8 -0.34 -17.42 38.66
N ARG A 9 0.61 -17.57 37.75
CA ARG A 9 1.05 -16.49 36.84
C ARG A 9 0.02 -16.34 35.72
N GLY A 10 -0.93 -15.45 35.91
CA GLY A 10 -1.81 -14.97 34.83
C GLY A 10 -0.97 -14.25 33.78
N GLY A 11 -0.93 -14.82 32.57
CA GLY A 11 -0.35 -14.18 31.40
C GLY A 11 -1.18 -12.97 30.98
N VAL A 12 -0.75 -11.77 31.35
CA VAL A 12 -1.32 -10.52 30.89
C VAL A 12 -0.88 -10.33 29.44
N GLY A 13 -1.79 -10.61 28.51
CA GLY A 13 -1.64 -10.19 27.12
C GLY A 13 -1.43 -8.68 27.09
N ARG A 14 -0.25 -8.22 26.65
CA ARG A 14 0.03 -6.80 26.42
C ARG A 14 -0.90 -6.32 25.31
N THR A 15 -2.03 -5.71 25.67
CA THR A 15 -2.81 -4.84 24.78
C THR A 15 -1.90 -3.66 24.41
N GLU A 16 -1.50 -3.58 23.15
CA GLU A 16 -0.74 -2.44 22.63
C GLU A 16 -1.56 -1.17 22.83
N GLN A 17 -1.13 -0.29 23.72
CA GLN A 17 -1.77 0.99 24.00
C GLN A 17 -1.76 1.84 22.71
N GLY A 18 -2.95 2.27 22.24
CA GLY A 18 -3.09 3.29 21.22
C GLY A 18 -2.41 4.59 21.66
N LEU A 19 -2.20 5.53 20.74
CA LEU A 19 -1.64 6.85 21.03
C LEU A 19 -2.57 7.74 21.88
N GLY A 20 -3.68 7.18 22.39
CA GLY A 20 -4.67 7.86 23.22
C GLY A 20 -5.57 8.83 22.43
N LEU A 21 -5.47 8.85 21.11
CA LEU A 21 -6.32 9.64 20.23
C LEU A 21 -7.70 8.97 20.09
N LYS A 22 -8.75 9.79 19.96
CA LYS A 22 -10.06 9.33 19.52
C LYS A 22 -10.16 9.60 18.02
N THR A 23 -10.12 8.56 17.19
CA THR A 23 -10.28 8.71 15.74
C THR A 23 -11.70 9.19 15.40
N GLU A 24 -11.80 10.36 14.77
CA GLU A 24 -13.08 10.92 14.33
C GLU A 24 -13.55 10.16 13.06
N ARG A 25 -14.82 9.76 13.03
CA ARG A 25 -15.42 9.04 11.88
C ARG A 25 -16.24 10.02 11.07
N LEU A 26 -15.70 10.46 9.94
CA LEU A 26 -16.29 11.40 9.01
C LEU A 26 -16.98 10.69 7.85
N ARG A 27 -18.03 11.28 7.31
CA ARG A 27 -18.72 10.83 6.09
C ARG A 27 -18.31 11.71 4.91
N SER A 28 -18.65 11.32 3.69
CA SER A 28 -18.37 12.09 2.48
C SER A 28 -18.89 13.52 2.47
N GLY A 29 -19.88 13.85 3.31
CA GLY A 29 -20.38 15.23 3.52
C GLY A 29 -19.50 16.09 4.43
N ASP A 30 -18.57 15.49 5.21
CA ASP A 30 -17.76 16.18 6.21
C ASP A 30 -16.40 16.66 5.67
N LEU A 31 -16.30 16.87 4.34
CA LEU A 31 -15.07 17.27 3.65
C LEU A 31 -14.41 18.52 4.24
N ALA A 32 -15.21 19.54 4.62
CA ALA A 32 -14.69 20.76 5.21
C ALA A 32 -13.96 20.48 6.54
N ARG A 33 -14.49 19.58 7.37
CA ARG A 33 -13.87 19.14 8.63
C ARG A 33 -12.57 18.39 8.37
N ALA A 34 -12.58 17.42 7.45
CA ALA A 34 -11.39 16.67 7.05
C ALA A 34 -10.28 17.59 6.50
N ALA A 35 -10.65 18.56 5.64
CA ALA A 35 -9.74 19.54 5.10
C ALA A 35 -9.14 20.46 6.20
N ALA A 36 -9.94 20.88 7.17
CA ALA A 36 -9.47 21.66 8.31
C ALA A 36 -8.45 20.88 9.15
N LEU A 37 -8.67 19.58 9.38
CA LEU A 37 -7.71 18.73 10.07
C LEU A 37 -6.37 18.66 9.32
N LEU A 38 -6.38 18.43 7.99
CA LEU A 38 -5.17 18.42 7.19
C LEU A 38 -4.40 19.75 7.24
N ARG A 39 -5.12 20.89 7.15
CA ARG A 39 -4.50 22.22 7.27
C ARG A 39 -3.88 22.48 8.64
N ALA A 40 -4.48 21.94 9.69
CA ALA A 40 -3.97 22.05 11.06
C ALA A 40 -2.83 21.06 11.38
N GLY A 41 -2.31 20.35 10.38
CA GLY A 41 -1.23 19.37 10.58
C GLY A 41 -1.73 18.05 11.20
N GLY A 42 -3.02 17.75 11.12
CA GLY A 42 -3.61 16.47 11.50
C GLY A 42 -3.47 15.40 10.42
N THR A 43 -3.85 14.17 10.77
CA THR A 43 -3.83 12.99 9.91
C THR A 43 -5.25 12.55 9.58
N VAL A 44 -5.58 12.40 8.30
CA VAL A 44 -6.89 11.96 7.82
C VAL A 44 -6.71 10.79 6.87
N ALA A 45 -7.33 9.65 7.19
CA ALA A 45 -7.44 8.57 6.22
C ALA A 45 -8.62 8.84 5.30
N PHE A 46 -8.44 8.66 3.98
CA PHE A 46 -9.46 8.96 2.97
C PHE A 46 -9.41 7.97 1.81
N PRO A 47 -10.57 7.72 1.13
CA PRO A 47 -10.62 6.82 -0.01
C PRO A 47 -9.93 7.43 -1.22
N THR A 48 -9.23 6.60 -1.99
CA THR A 48 -8.90 6.87 -3.39
C THR A 48 -9.54 5.78 -4.26
N GLU A 49 -9.43 5.87 -5.58
CA GLU A 49 -9.88 4.79 -6.46
C GLU A 49 -9.05 3.51 -6.27
N THR A 50 -7.79 3.63 -5.82
CA THR A 50 -6.86 2.53 -5.60
C THR A 50 -7.06 1.87 -4.23
N VAL A 51 -6.61 2.51 -3.17
CA VAL A 51 -6.72 2.07 -1.77
C VAL A 51 -6.95 3.29 -0.88
N TYR A 52 -7.35 3.12 0.37
CA TYR A 52 -7.39 4.22 1.33
C TYR A 52 -5.97 4.71 1.63
N GLY A 53 -5.77 6.03 1.56
CA GLY A 53 -4.53 6.72 1.93
C GLY A 53 -4.61 7.35 3.31
N LEU A 54 -3.52 7.30 4.09
CA LEU A 54 -3.38 8.10 5.31
C LEU A 54 -2.68 9.41 4.98
N GLY A 55 -3.44 10.51 4.96
CA GLY A 55 -2.98 11.82 4.53
C GLY A 55 -2.51 12.72 5.65
N ALA A 56 -1.48 13.49 5.36
CA ALA A 56 -1.06 14.67 6.11
C ALA A 56 -0.50 15.72 5.15
N ASN A 57 -0.41 16.99 5.58
CA ASN A 57 0.20 18.06 4.78
C ASN A 57 1.64 17.69 4.41
N ALA A 58 1.91 17.51 3.12
CA ALA A 58 3.21 17.07 2.60
C ALA A 58 4.35 18.09 2.82
N LEU A 59 4.01 19.36 3.06
CA LEU A 59 4.98 20.44 3.27
C LEU A 59 5.26 20.71 4.76
N ASP A 60 4.61 19.97 5.65
CA ASP A 60 4.78 20.08 7.10
C ASP A 60 5.44 18.82 7.64
N ALA A 61 6.72 18.91 7.99
CA ALA A 61 7.49 17.80 8.51
C ALA A 61 6.91 17.21 9.80
N ALA A 62 6.27 18.04 10.66
CA ALA A 62 5.64 17.56 11.89
C ALA A 62 4.36 16.77 11.60
N ALA A 63 3.57 17.20 10.62
CA ALA A 63 2.39 16.47 10.16
C ALA A 63 2.79 15.14 9.50
N VAL A 64 3.84 15.14 8.67
CA VAL A 64 4.41 13.93 8.04
C VAL A 64 4.90 12.94 9.11
N ALA A 65 5.56 13.40 10.17
CA ALA A 65 6.04 12.54 11.25
C ALA A 65 4.90 11.77 11.95
N LYS A 66 3.67 12.33 12.02
CA LYS A 66 2.49 11.62 12.55
C LYS A 66 2.12 10.39 11.73
N ILE A 67 2.31 10.44 10.39
CA ILE A 67 2.08 9.26 9.52
C ILE A 67 3.05 8.13 9.92
N PHE A 68 4.33 8.43 10.08
CA PHE A 68 5.34 7.45 10.50
C PHE A 68 4.99 6.82 11.85
N ALA A 69 4.63 7.65 12.83
CA ALA A 69 4.24 7.20 14.16
C ALA A 69 2.97 6.31 14.14
N ALA A 70 1.91 6.75 13.44
CA ALA A 70 0.65 6.00 13.35
C ALA A 70 0.83 4.62 12.71
N LYS A 71 1.60 4.55 11.62
CA LYS A 71 1.83 3.33 10.83
C LYS A 71 2.96 2.46 11.37
N ARG A 72 3.84 2.97 12.26
CA ARG A 72 5.15 2.38 12.58
C ARG A 72 5.97 2.16 11.30
N ARG A 73 5.96 3.15 10.41
CA ARG A 73 6.65 3.12 9.14
C ARG A 73 8.14 3.46 9.33
N PRO A 74 9.08 2.74 8.68
CA PRO A 74 10.49 3.11 8.71
C PRO A 74 10.77 4.36 7.86
N SER A 75 11.78 5.15 8.23
CA SER A 75 12.13 6.42 7.59
C SER A 75 12.67 6.29 6.16
N TRP A 76 13.19 5.12 5.81
CA TRP A 76 13.72 4.83 4.47
C TRP A 76 12.64 4.56 3.40
N ASP A 77 11.36 4.43 3.77
CA ASP A 77 10.29 4.13 2.83
C ASP A 77 9.56 5.42 2.40
N PRO A 78 9.75 5.92 1.14
CA PRO A 78 9.19 7.18 0.69
C PRO A 78 7.66 7.15 0.59
N MET A 79 7.03 8.31 0.42
CA MET A 79 5.58 8.46 0.30
C MET A 79 5.20 9.13 -1.02
N ILE A 80 4.00 8.82 -1.52
CA ILE A 80 3.40 9.51 -2.66
C ILE A 80 2.68 10.75 -2.16
N VAL A 81 2.85 11.86 -2.86
CA VAL A 81 2.15 13.11 -2.62
C VAL A 81 0.95 13.22 -3.57
N GLN A 82 -0.24 13.38 -3.00
CA GLN A 82 -1.47 13.60 -3.74
C GLN A 82 -1.68 15.10 -3.99
N VAL A 83 -2.04 15.46 -5.23
CA VAL A 83 -2.25 16.86 -5.64
C VAL A 83 -3.64 17.06 -6.25
N GLY A 84 -4.20 18.25 -6.06
CA GLY A 84 -5.53 18.63 -6.58
C GLY A 84 -5.49 19.30 -7.96
N GLY A 85 -4.30 19.46 -8.56
CA GLY A 85 -4.10 20.11 -9.86
C GLY A 85 -2.68 20.65 -10.04
N ARG A 86 -2.43 21.29 -11.19
CA ARG A 86 -1.11 21.73 -11.65
C ARG A 86 -0.44 22.71 -10.68
N ALA A 87 -1.14 23.73 -10.20
CA ALA A 87 -0.56 24.70 -9.27
C ALA A 87 -0.08 24.05 -7.97
N MET A 88 -0.74 22.97 -7.52
CA MET A 88 -0.30 22.22 -6.35
C MET A 88 0.85 21.28 -6.67
N LEU A 89 0.90 20.68 -7.86
CA LEU A 89 2.03 19.91 -8.36
C LEU A 89 3.32 20.73 -8.32
N GLU A 90 3.30 21.97 -8.86
CA GLU A 90 4.45 22.86 -8.94
C GLU A 90 5.02 23.28 -7.58
N ARG A 91 4.24 23.14 -6.51
CA ARG A 91 4.72 23.35 -5.13
C ARG A 91 5.62 22.22 -4.63
N VAL A 92 5.47 21.01 -5.15
CA VAL A 92 6.16 19.80 -4.65
C VAL A 92 7.15 19.21 -5.64
N ALA A 93 6.95 19.44 -6.94
CA ALA A 93 7.77 18.85 -7.99
C ALA A 93 8.06 19.85 -9.11
N ALA A 94 9.23 19.76 -9.70
CA ALA A 94 9.59 20.44 -10.93
C ALA A 94 9.26 19.53 -12.12
N VAL A 95 8.42 20.00 -13.02
CA VAL A 95 8.19 19.31 -14.30
C VAL A 95 9.44 19.53 -15.18
N PRO A 96 10.11 18.48 -15.68
CA PRO A 96 11.28 18.61 -16.52
C PRO A 96 10.99 19.47 -17.77
N ALA A 97 12.02 20.10 -18.32
CA ALA A 97 11.94 20.77 -19.62
C ALA A 97 12.22 19.77 -20.76
N GLY A 98 11.99 20.19 -22.01
CA GLY A 98 12.31 19.40 -23.20
C GLY A 98 11.39 18.18 -23.39
N ASP A 99 11.96 17.08 -23.85
CA ASP A 99 11.20 15.88 -24.23
C ASP A 99 10.53 15.20 -23.04
N ASP A 100 11.23 15.06 -21.92
CA ASP A 100 10.64 14.48 -20.71
C ASP A 100 9.46 15.32 -20.21
N GLY A 101 9.52 16.64 -20.29
CA GLY A 101 8.39 17.52 -19.94
C GLY A 101 7.17 17.32 -20.83
N ARG A 102 7.39 17.11 -22.15
CA ARG A 102 6.32 16.77 -23.09
C ARG A 102 5.70 15.41 -22.78
N VAL A 103 6.53 14.42 -22.46
CA VAL A 103 6.08 13.09 -22.05
C VAL A 103 5.27 13.16 -20.74
N VAL A 104 5.76 13.88 -19.73
CA VAL A 104 5.02 14.10 -18.47
C VAL A 104 3.65 14.72 -18.74
N ALA A 105 3.58 15.74 -19.62
CA ALA A 105 2.31 16.40 -19.96
C ALA A 105 1.31 15.42 -20.60
N LYS A 106 1.76 14.61 -21.59
CA LYS A 106 0.92 13.57 -22.24
C LYS A 106 0.43 12.53 -21.24
N LEU A 107 1.30 12.04 -20.35
CA LEU A 107 0.93 11.06 -19.33
C LEU A 107 -0.07 11.63 -18.31
N MET A 108 0.08 12.89 -17.92
CA MET A 108 -0.89 13.57 -17.05
C MET A 108 -2.23 13.76 -17.76
N GLU A 109 -2.24 14.14 -19.04
CA GLU A 109 -3.47 14.28 -19.84
C GLU A 109 -4.21 12.94 -19.97
N ALA A 110 -3.49 11.86 -20.23
CA ALA A 110 -4.07 10.53 -20.44
C ALA A 110 -4.55 9.86 -19.14
N PHE A 111 -3.83 10.05 -18.01
CA PHE A 111 -4.02 9.24 -16.82
C PHE A 111 -4.31 10.02 -15.54
N TRP A 112 -4.40 11.36 -15.57
CA TRP A 112 -4.78 12.16 -14.41
C TRP A 112 -6.08 12.94 -14.65
N PRO A 113 -6.98 12.95 -13.66
CA PRO A 113 -6.96 12.21 -12.38
C PRO A 113 -7.01 10.69 -12.58
N GLY A 114 -6.15 9.93 -11.86
CA GLY A 114 -6.10 8.48 -12.03
C GLY A 114 -4.98 7.76 -11.29
N PRO A 115 -4.86 6.44 -11.53
CA PRO A 115 -3.98 5.56 -10.78
C PRO A 115 -2.54 5.52 -11.32
N LEU A 116 -2.01 6.63 -11.83
CA LEU A 116 -0.62 6.79 -12.24
C LEU A 116 0.12 7.74 -11.29
N THR A 117 1.22 7.30 -10.73
CA THR A 117 2.18 8.10 -9.96
C THR A 117 3.41 8.35 -10.81
N LEU A 118 3.80 9.61 -10.95
CA LEU A 118 5.03 10.02 -11.64
C LEU A 118 6.10 10.37 -10.62
N LEU A 119 7.31 9.83 -10.79
CA LEU A 119 8.50 10.27 -10.07
C LEU A 119 9.09 11.49 -10.77
N LEU A 120 9.10 12.62 -10.07
CA LEU A 120 9.57 13.91 -10.59
C LEU A 120 10.59 14.52 -9.64
N PRO A 121 11.51 15.39 -10.12
CA PRO A 121 12.41 16.14 -9.27
C PRO A 121 11.64 16.92 -8.19
N ARG A 122 11.97 16.70 -6.92
CA ARG A 122 11.30 17.40 -5.80
C ARG A 122 11.72 18.86 -5.72
N THR A 123 10.83 19.72 -5.25
CA THR A 123 11.19 21.08 -4.82
C THR A 123 11.83 21.07 -3.43
N ALA A 124 12.53 22.14 -3.08
CA ALA A 124 13.08 22.32 -1.73
C ALA A 124 12.01 22.44 -0.62
N ALA A 125 10.74 22.67 -1.00
CA ALA A 125 9.63 22.74 -0.05
C ALA A 125 9.20 21.36 0.50
N VAL A 126 9.59 20.26 -0.17
CA VAL A 126 9.24 18.89 0.27
C VAL A 126 10.27 18.42 1.31
N PRO A 127 9.83 18.11 2.56
CA PRO A 127 10.72 17.57 3.58
C PRO A 127 11.37 16.24 3.17
N ASP A 128 12.58 15.99 3.61
CA ASP A 128 13.33 14.75 3.34
C ASP A 128 12.56 13.50 3.77
N ALA A 129 11.80 13.58 4.85
CA ALA A 129 10.98 12.48 5.34
C ALA A 129 9.95 11.98 4.31
N VAL A 130 9.46 12.83 3.39
CA VAL A 130 8.50 12.44 2.33
C VAL A 130 9.16 11.56 1.28
N THR A 131 10.41 11.85 0.93
CA THR A 131 11.16 11.21 -0.15
C THR A 131 12.23 10.24 0.36
N ALA A 132 12.35 10.05 1.68
CA ALA A 132 13.47 9.34 2.30
C ALA A 132 14.84 9.94 1.88
N GLY A 133 14.92 11.28 1.79
CA GLY A 133 16.14 12.01 1.37
C GLY A 133 16.45 11.97 -0.13
N ARG A 134 15.61 11.37 -0.96
CA ARG A 134 15.85 11.21 -2.42
C ARG A 134 15.52 12.48 -3.20
N PRO A 135 16.14 12.66 -4.38
CA PRO A 135 15.91 13.83 -5.24
C PRO A 135 14.54 13.80 -5.95
N LEU A 136 13.89 12.64 -6.04
CA LEU A 136 12.59 12.47 -6.70
C LEU A 136 11.47 12.35 -5.67
N VAL A 137 10.32 12.91 -6.01
CA VAL A 137 9.06 12.75 -5.28
C VAL A 137 8.03 12.06 -6.18
N GLY A 138 7.33 11.06 -5.64
CA GLY A 138 6.19 10.46 -6.32
C GLY A 138 4.96 11.37 -6.20
N VAL A 139 4.38 11.79 -7.31
CA VAL A 139 3.20 12.67 -7.35
C VAL A 139 2.06 12.04 -8.13
N ARG A 140 0.83 12.24 -7.65
CA ARG A 140 -0.39 11.70 -8.28
C ARG A 140 -1.58 12.62 -8.05
N ALA A 141 -2.48 12.75 -9.04
CA ALA A 141 -3.82 13.30 -8.86
C ALA A 141 -4.83 12.14 -8.81
N PRO A 142 -5.49 11.86 -7.66
CA PRO A 142 -6.40 10.71 -7.53
C PRO A 142 -7.71 10.97 -8.28
N ALA A 143 -8.32 9.92 -8.85
CA ALA A 143 -9.60 10.01 -9.57
C ALA A 143 -10.84 9.97 -8.64
N HIS A 144 -10.69 9.55 -7.39
CA HIS A 144 -11.81 9.44 -6.46
C HIS A 144 -12.36 10.83 -6.11
N PRO A 145 -13.67 11.11 -6.32
CA PRO A 145 -14.22 12.47 -6.15
C PRO A 145 -14.00 13.04 -4.75
N VAL A 146 -14.21 12.20 -3.71
CA VAL A 146 -13.99 12.60 -2.30
C VAL A 146 -12.53 12.97 -2.04
N ALA A 147 -11.57 12.19 -2.58
CA ALA A 147 -10.14 12.49 -2.42
C ALA A 147 -9.75 13.80 -3.10
N LEU A 148 -10.14 13.95 -4.37
CA LEU A 148 -9.79 15.13 -5.17
C LEU A 148 -10.36 16.41 -4.54
N GLU A 149 -11.61 16.37 -4.11
CA GLU A 149 -12.25 17.51 -3.47
C GLU A 149 -11.66 17.81 -2.09
N LEU A 150 -11.36 16.78 -1.27
CA LEU A 150 -10.67 16.95 0.01
C LEU A 150 -9.33 17.68 -0.16
N ILE A 151 -8.52 17.26 -1.15
CA ILE A 151 -7.21 17.87 -1.41
C ILE A 151 -7.36 19.33 -1.88
N ARG A 152 -8.34 19.61 -2.74
CA ARG A 152 -8.66 20.98 -3.18
C ARG A 152 -9.10 21.87 -2.02
N LEU A 153 -10.02 21.40 -1.19
CA LEU A 153 -10.50 22.13 -0.01
C LEU A 153 -9.39 22.32 1.04
N ALA A 154 -8.51 21.35 1.21
CA ALA A 154 -7.35 21.48 2.09
C ALA A 154 -6.36 22.54 1.59
N GLY A 155 -6.26 22.78 0.28
CA GLY A 155 -5.36 23.77 -0.30
C GLY A 155 -3.87 23.46 -0.13
N VAL A 156 -3.54 22.24 0.32
CA VAL A 156 -2.18 21.76 0.53
C VAL A 156 -1.97 20.41 -0.18
N PRO A 157 -0.76 20.13 -0.71
CA PRO A 157 -0.42 18.79 -1.19
C PRO A 157 -0.40 17.81 -0.02
N VAL A 158 -0.87 16.59 -0.24
CA VAL A 158 -1.09 15.60 0.82
C VAL A 158 -0.19 14.39 0.64
N ALA A 159 0.78 14.19 1.53
CA ALA A 159 1.54 12.94 1.59
C ALA A 159 0.60 11.83 2.08
N ALA A 160 0.42 10.77 1.29
CA ALA A 160 -0.58 9.75 1.57
C ALA A 160 -0.11 8.33 1.17
N PRO A 161 0.63 7.62 2.04
CA PRO A 161 0.79 6.16 1.91
C PRO A 161 -0.54 5.45 2.21
N SER A 162 -0.66 4.15 1.90
CA SER A 162 -1.83 3.35 2.27
C SER A 162 -2.15 3.43 3.76
N ALA A 163 -3.42 3.44 4.15
CA ALA A 163 -3.86 3.70 5.53
C ALA A 163 -3.92 2.41 6.39
N ASN A 164 -2.85 1.61 6.38
CA ASN A 164 -2.65 0.40 7.18
C ASN A 164 -1.38 0.49 8.02
N ARG A 165 -1.18 -0.41 8.97
CA ARG A 165 0.14 -0.60 9.62
C ARG A 165 1.17 -1.03 8.59
N PHE A 166 2.43 -0.60 8.77
CA PHE A 166 3.53 -0.93 7.86
C PHE A 166 3.66 -2.44 7.64
N GLY A 167 3.85 -2.86 6.40
CA GLY A 167 3.98 -4.25 6.00
C GLY A 167 2.66 -5.02 5.86
N GLY A 168 1.55 -4.50 6.41
CA GLY A 168 0.23 -5.14 6.36
C GLY A 168 -0.51 -4.89 5.04
N MET A 169 -1.64 -5.57 4.88
CA MET A 169 -2.53 -5.48 3.71
C MET A 169 -3.13 -4.09 3.56
N SER A 170 -3.18 -3.56 2.34
CA SER A 170 -3.76 -2.24 2.09
C SER A 170 -5.27 -2.21 2.36
N PRO A 171 -5.81 -1.09 2.90
CA PRO A 171 -7.22 -0.95 3.20
C PRO A 171 -8.00 -0.51 1.96
N THR A 172 -9.13 -1.17 1.70
CA THR A 172 -10.05 -0.85 0.60
C THR A 172 -11.40 -0.32 1.10
N THR A 173 -11.58 -0.21 2.42
CA THR A 173 -12.74 0.37 3.09
C THR A 173 -12.32 1.13 4.34
N ALA A 174 -13.17 2.04 4.84
CA ALA A 174 -12.95 2.73 6.12
C ALA A 174 -12.86 1.74 7.31
N ALA A 175 -13.62 0.63 7.27
CA ALA A 175 -13.55 -0.41 8.28
C ALA A 175 -12.16 -1.07 8.35
N HIS A 176 -11.50 -1.31 7.20
CA HIS A 176 -10.13 -1.81 7.15
C HIS A 176 -9.13 -0.82 7.76
N VAL A 177 -9.33 0.49 7.54
CA VAL A 177 -8.50 1.54 8.17
C VAL A 177 -8.65 1.49 9.68
N LEU A 178 -9.88 1.46 10.20
CA LEU A 178 -10.14 1.43 11.64
C LEU A 178 -9.58 0.17 12.30
N ALA A 179 -9.63 -0.98 11.63
CA ALA A 179 -9.04 -2.20 12.15
C ALA A 179 -7.53 -2.08 12.41
N ASP A 180 -6.83 -1.25 11.63
CA ASP A 180 -5.37 -1.07 11.75
C ASP A 180 -4.97 0.17 12.55
N LEU A 181 -5.71 1.29 12.43
CA LEU A 181 -5.27 2.62 12.84
C LEU A 181 -6.25 3.34 13.79
N ASP A 182 -7.32 2.71 14.29
CA ASP A 182 -8.20 3.34 15.29
C ASP A 182 -7.39 3.72 16.55
N GLY A 183 -7.64 4.90 17.08
CA GLY A 183 -6.89 5.47 18.21
C GLY A 183 -5.46 5.94 17.87
N ARG A 184 -5.07 6.01 16.58
CA ARG A 184 -3.72 6.38 16.11
C ARG A 184 -3.72 7.54 15.14
N ILE A 185 -4.85 7.89 14.55
CA ILE A 185 -5.05 8.95 13.56
C ILE A 185 -6.17 9.89 13.99
N ASP A 186 -6.17 11.12 13.50
CA ASP A 186 -7.15 12.11 13.90
C ASP A 186 -8.54 11.79 13.32
N ALA A 187 -8.63 11.39 12.06
CA ALA A 187 -9.90 11.04 11.43
C ALA A 187 -9.80 9.98 10.33
N VAL A 188 -10.92 9.33 10.06
CA VAL A 188 -11.19 8.56 8.84
C VAL A 188 -12.39 9.14 8.13
N LEU A 189 -12.23 9.46 6.84
CA LEU A 189 -13.30 9.92 5.96
C LEU A 189 -13.82 8.72 5.15
N ASP A 190 -15.04 8.28 5.43
CA ASP A 190 -15.66 7.17 4.74
C ASP A 190 -16.32 7.64 3.43
N GLY A 191 -15.81 7.18 2.31
CA GLY A 191 -16.35 7.40 0.96
C GLY A 191 -16.66 6.09 0.24
N GLY A 192 -16.85 4.99 0.98
CA GLY A 192 -17.16 3.68 0.43
C GLY A 192 -15.93 2.84 0.06
N ALA A 193 -16.18 1.73 -0.64
CA ALA A 193 -15.14 0.83 -1.10
C ALA A 193 -14.39 1.38 -2.33
N THR A 194 -13.09 1.10 -2.41
CA THR A 194 -12.27 1.50 -3.56
C THR A 194 -12.64 0.71 -4.82
N SER A 195 -12.49 1.31 -6.01
CA SER A 195 -12.93 0.72 -7.28
C SER A 195 -11.84 -0.11 -7.97
N VAL A 196 -10.53 0.17 -7.73
CA VAL A 196 -9.39 -0.55 -8.33
C VAL A 196 -8.88 -1.63 -7.40
N GLY A 197 -8.65 -1.34 -6.11
CA GLY A 197 -8.29 -2.30 -5.08
C GLY A 197 -6.80 -2.59 -4.92
N VAL A 198 -5.94 -2.13 -5.84
CA VAL A 198 -4.47 -2.20 -5.75
C VAL A 198 -3.87 -0.82 -5.94
N GLU A 199 -2.65 -0.59 -5.44
CA GLU A 199 -1.99 0.71 -5.51
C GLU A 199 -1.67 1.14 -6.94
N SER A 200 -1.47 2.46 -7.12
CA SER A 200 -1.13 3.09 -8.40
C SER A 200 0.16 2.54 -9.01
N THR A 201 0.23 2.57 -10.33
CA THR A 201 1.49 2.40 -11.07
C THR A 201 2.46 3.51 -10.68
N VAL A 202 3.74 3.20 -10.49
CA VAL A 202 4.79 4.19 -10.23
C VAL A 202 5.79 4.18 -11.37
N LEU A 203 5.86 5.28 -12.10
CA LEU A 203 6.70 5.47 -13.27
C LEU A 203 7.77 6.53 -13.01
N ASP A 204 9.01 6.19 -13.28
CA ASP A 204 10.11 7.14 -13.47
C ASP A 204 10.21 7.45 -14.96
N VAL A 205 9.83 8.68 -15.33
CA VAL A 205 9.81 9.10 -16.73
C VAL A 205 11.22 9.18 -17.31
N ALA A 206 12.18 9.74 -16.58
CA ALA A 206 13.56 9.87 -17.04
C ALA A 206 14.26 8.52 -17.23
N ALA A 207 13.98 7.55 -16.34
CA ALA A 207 14.55 6.21 -16.41
C ALA A 207 13.79 5.26 -17.34
N ARG A 208 12.62 5.65 -17.88
CA ARG A 208 11.69 4.77 -18.63
C ARG A 208 11.38 3.49 -17.87
N ALA A 209 11.11 3.61 -16.56
CA ALA A 209 11.02 2.47 -15.66
C ALA A 209 9.78 2.51 -14.75
N ILE A 210 9.03 1.43 -14.73
CA ILE A 210 7.94 1.19 -13.79
C ILE A 210 8.53 0.46 -12.58
N TYR A 211 8.55 1.12 -11.44
CA TYR A 211 9.03 0.54 -10.17
C TYR A 211 7.92 -0.18 -9.38
N ARG A 212 6.68 0.05 -9.73
CA ARG A 212 5.53 -0.65 -9.15
C ARG A 212 4.43 -0.78 -10.20
N PRO A 213 4.10 -1.98 -10.65
CA PRO A 213 2.97 -2.20 -11.56
C PRO A 213 1.65 -1.92 -10.84
N GLY A 214 0.66 -1.42 -11.58
CA GLY A 214 -0.68 -1.06 -11.12
C GLY A 214 -1.69 -1.06 -12.25
N ALA A 215 -2.82 -0.34 -12.09
CA ALA A 215 -3.90 -0.36 -13.08
C ALA A 215 -3.56 0.34 -14.40
N VAL A 216 -2.61 1.29 -14.41
CA VAL A 216 -2.04 1.82 -15.66
C VAL A 216 -0.88 0.90 -16.04
N THR A 217 -1.07 0.10 -17.09
CA THR A 217 -0.12 -0.95 -17.49
C THR A 217 1.07 -0.40 -18.27
N ALA A 218 2.13 -1.20 -18.40
CA ALA A 218 3.29 -0.86 -19.22
C ALA A 218 2.89 -0.59 -20.67
N ALA A 219 1.98 -1.39 -21.24
CA ALA A 219 1.48 -1.20 -22.61
C ALA A 219 0.74 0.14 -22.79
N MET A 220 -0.14 0.51 -21.85
CA MET A 220 -0.84 1.82 -21.88
C MET A 220 0.14 2.99 -21.81
N ILE A 221 1.17 2.88 -20.96
CA ILE A 221 2.21 3.90 -20.83
C ILE A 221 3.04 4.00 -22.13
N ALA A 222 3.46 2.86 -22.67
CA ALA A 222 4.24 2.81 -23.92
C ALA A 222 3.46 3.42 -25.10
N GLU A 223 2.16 3.18 -25.20
CA GLU A 223 1.29 3.79 -26.22
C GLU A 223 1.28 5.33 -26.14
N VAL A 224 1.14 5.90 -24.93
CA VAL A 224 1.14 7.35 -24.72
C VAL A 224 2.53 7.97 -24.92
N MET A 225 3.58 7.27 -24.50
CA MET A 225 4.96 7.75 -24.64
C MET A 225 5.49 7.62 -26.07
N GLY A 226 5.00 6.64 -26.83
CA GLY A 226 5.52 6.26 -28.15
C GLY A 226 6.84 5.48 -28.07
N GLU A 227 7.17 4.93 -26.90
CA GLU A 227 8.39 4.15 -26.63
C GLU A 227 8.13 3.11 -25.52
N GLU A 228 8.92 2.04 -25.50
CA GLU A 228 8.80 1.00 -24.50
C GLU A 228 9.24 1.45 -23.10
N VAL A 229 8.60 0.91 -22.06
CA VAL A 229 8.98 1.10 -20.67
C VAL A 229 9.29 -0.27 -20.05
N ARG A 230 10.36 -0.30 -19.27
CA ARG A 230 10.73 -1.53 -18.55
C ARG A 230 9.99 -1.62 -17.20
N VAL A 231 9.54 -2.80 -16.83
CA VAL A 231 9.07 -3.08 -15.47
C VAL A 231 10.25 -3.58 -14.65
N VAL A 232 10.58 -2.85 -13.59
CA VAL A 232 11.64 -3.24 -12.67
C VAL A 232 11.02 -4.17 -11.64
N SER A 233 11.05 -5.48 -11.90
CA SER A 233 10.62 -6.50 -10.92
C SER A 233 11.59 -6.48 -9.76
N GLY A 234 11.10 -5.98 -8.60
CA GLY A 234 11.98 -5.69 -7.48
C GLY A 234 12.52 -6.91 -6.77
N VAL A 235 13.76 -7.18 -6.87
CA VAL A 235 14.72 -7.37 -5.79
C VAL A 235 15.98 -6.67 -6.29
N VAL A 236 16.36 -5.55 -5.68
CA VAL A 236 17.78 -5.20 -5.70
C VAL A 236 18.42 -6.31 -4.86
N GLU A 237 18.87 -7.38 -5.52
CA GLU A 237 19.86 -8.27 -4.93
C GLU A 237 21.09 -7.37 -4.69
N GLU A 238 21.30 -6.94 -3.44
CA GLU A 238 22.65 -6.68 -3.00
C GLU A 238 23.39 -7.98 -3.25
N GLU A 239 24.43 -7.95 -4.09
CA GLU A 239 25.43 -9.00 -4.16
C GLU A 239 25.93 -9.24 -2.74
N ALA A 240 25.36 -10.24 -2.08
CA ALA A 240 25.82 -10.71 -0.79
C ALA A 240 27.12 -11.45 -1.06
N ASP A 241 28.25 -10.76 -0.83
CA ASP A 241 29.52 -11.40 -0.63
C ASP A 241 29.34 -12.50 0.44
N SER A 242 29.54 -13.75 0.02
CA SER A 242 29.29 -14.97 0.78
C SER A 242 30.38 -15.21 1.83
N SER A 243 30.51 -14.31 2.81
CA SER A 243 31.34 -14.58 3.98
C SER A 243 30.97 -13.72 5.20
N ALA A 244 29.83 -14.00 5.84
CA ALA A 244 29.63 -13.57 7.24
C ALA A 244 28.48 -14.34 7.90
N THR A 245 28.83 -15.46 8.46
CA THR A 245 28.07 -16.13 9.53
C THR A 245 28.04 -15.25 10.78
N LEU A 246 26.86 -15.07 11.40
CA LEU A 246 26.62 -14.55 12.74
C LEU A 246 26.94 -13.07 13.03
N ARG A 247 25.93 -12.20 12.94
CA ARG A 247 25.76 -11.03 13.84
C ARG A 247 24.34 -10.45 13.68
N ASN A 248 23.43 -10.89 14.51
CA ASN A 248 21.99 -10.55 14.50
C ASN A 248 21.71 -9.36 15.38
N ASP A 249 22.21 -8.29 15.59
CA ASP A 249 21.69 -7.14 16.39
C ASP A 249 22.30 -5.76 16.10
N LYS A 250 23.25 -5.66 15.14
CA LYS A 250 23.88 -4.37 14.80
C LYS A 250 23.51 -3.87 13.39
N GLN A 251 22.86 -4.68 12.57
CA GLN A 251 22.57 -4.35 11.19
C GLN A 251 21.38 -3.39 11.01
N GLU A 252 20.43 -3.36 11.96
CA GLU A 252 19.33 -2.38 11.94
C GLU A 252 19.77 -0.92 12.10
N ARG A 253 20.95 -0.69 12.70
CA ARG A 253 21.49 0.68 12.91
C ARG A 253 22.44 1.16 11.81
N GLN A 254 22.86 0.31 10.88
CA GLN A 254 23.81 0.68 9.82
C GLN A 254 23.09 0.95 8.47
N ASN A 255 21.88 0.44 8.25
CA ASN A 255 21.04 0.78 7.07
C ASN A 255 20.39 2.17 7.14
N ASP A 256 20.59 2.92 8.19
CA ASP A 256 20.04 4.29 8.37
C ASP A 256 20.86 5.38 7.64
N LYS A 257 21.90 4.99 6.89
CA LYS A 257 22.71 5.92 6.09
C LYS A 257 22.84 5.45 4.64
N GLY A 258 21.83 5.72 3.81
CA GLY A 258 22.14 5.98 2.40
C GLY A 258 21.43 5.19 1.30
N THR A 259 20.47 4.27 1.54
CA THR A 259 19.74 3.60 0.43
C THR A 259 18.25 3.47 0.71
N GLY A 260 17.53 4.59 0.80
CA GLY A 260 16.06 4.56 0.79
C GLY A 260 15.53 3.91 -0.49
N LEU A 261 14.35 3.24 -0.46
CA LEU A 261 13.73 2.62 -1.64
C LEU A 261 13.40 3.65 -2.71
N THR A 262 13.58 3.31 -3.98
CA THR A 262 13.28 4.20 -5.12
C THR A 262 11.79 4.54 -5.20
N SER A 263 10.91 3.66 -4.74
CA SER A 263 9.45 3.82 -4.76
C SER A 263 8.82 3.14 -3.54
N PRO A 264 7.66 3.64 -3.06
CA PRO A 264 6.87 2.95 -2.03
C PRO A 264 6.48 1.54 -2.48
N GLY A 265 6.55 0.57 -1.58
CA GLY A 265 6.16 -0.83 -1.86
C GLY A 265 7.21 -1.68 -2.59
N MET A 266 8.46 -1.21 -2.72
CA MET A 266 9.59 -2.02 -3.20
C MET A 266 10.22 -2.87 -2.09
N GLY A 267 9.88 -2.65 -0.83
CA GLY A 267 10.41 -3.42 0.29
C GLY A 267 10.01 -4.89 0.24
N MET A 268 10.91 -5.78 0.72
CA MET A 268 10.72 -7.24 0.70
C MET A 268 9.50 -7.71 1.51
N ARG A 269 9.08 -6.97 2.53
CA ARG A 269 7.94 -7.32 3.38
C ARG A 269 6.81 -6.31 3.21
N HIS A 270 5.86 -6.61 2.33
CA HIS A 270 4.71 -5.73 2.05
C HIS A 270 3.44 -6.57 1.81
N TYR A 271 2.27 -6.01 2.14
CA TYR A 271 0.94 -6.58 1.87
C TYR A 271 0.61 -7.89 2.60
N ALA A 272 1.41 -8.28 3.61
CA ALA A 272 1.34 -9.61 4.21
C ALA A 272 0.19 -9.76 5.22
N PRO A 273 -0.61 -10.85 5.12
CA PRO A 273 -1.47 -11.31 6.21
C PRO A 273 -0.64 -11.90 7.37
N ARG A 274 -1.26 -12.11 8.53
CA ARG A 274 -0.67 -12.86 9.65
C ARG A 274 -0.57 -14.35 9.31
N ALA A 275 -1.59 -14.88 8.64
CA ALA A 275 -1.59 -16.23 8.10
C ALA A 275 -0.48 -16.40 7.04
N ARG A 276 0.03 -17.61 6.89
CA ARG A 276 0.96 -17.93 5.78
C ARG A 276 0.21 -17.84 4.46
N LEU A 277 0.67 -17.01 3.54
CA LEU A 277 0.14 -16.98 2.17
C LEU A 277 0.86 -18.02 1.32
N VAL A 278 0.11 -18.95 0.75
CA VAL A 278 0.59 -20.03 -0.14
C VAL A 278 0.06 -19.74 -1.54
N LEU A 279 0.95 -19.59 -2.49
CA LEU A 279 0.60 -19.30 -3.88
C LEU A 279 0.47 -20.61 -4.66
N ALA A 280 -0.53 -20.69 -5.54
CA ALA A 280 -0.79 -21.83 -6.40
C ALA A 280 -0.91 -21.39 -7.86
N ALA A 281 -0.31 -22.11 -8.79
CA ALA A 281 -0.35 -21.79 -10.22
C ALA A 281 -1.74 -22.03 -10.86
N GLY A 282 -2.59 -22.84 -10.24
CA GLY A 282 -3.93 -23.15 -10.73
C GLY A 282 -4.74 -23.99 -9.76
N GLN A 283 -5.93 -24.43 -10.19
CA GLN A 283 -6.86 -25.16 -9.32
C GLN A 283 -6.30 -26.47 -8.76
N GLU A 284 -5.61 -27.27 -9.57
CA GLU A 284 -5.02 -28.52 -9.09
C GLU A 284 -4.00 -28.30 -7.97
N GLU A 285 -3.10 -27.34 -8.14
CA GLU A 285 -2.11 -27.04 -7.12
C GLU A 285 -2.78 -26.44 -5.87
N MET A 286 -3.76 -25.56 -6.06
CA MET A 286 -4.57 -25.03 -4.95
C MET A 286 -5.20 -26.15 -4.11
N LEU A 287 -5.80 -27.17 -4.73
CA LEU A 287 -6.39 -28.29 -4.03
C LEU A 287 -5.33 -29.14 -3.30
N ARG A 288 -4.16 -29.37 -3.93
CA ARG A 288 -3.04 -30.06 -3.27
C ARG A 288 -2.55 -29.30 -2.04
N GLU A 289 -2.40 -27.97 -2.14
CA GLU A 289 -1.96 -27.15 -1.03
C GLU A 289 -3.01 -27.10 0.10
N VAL A 290 -4.30 -27.01 -0.22
CA VAL A 290 -5.40 -27.08 0.77
C VAL A 290 -5.35 -28.40 1.53
N ALA A 291 -5.08 -29.52 0.87
CA ALA A 291 -5.03 -30.84 1.48
C ALA A 291 -3.91 -31.01 2.53
N ASN A 292 -2.92 -30.12 2.56
CA ASN A 292 -1.84 -30.13 3.56
C ASN A 292 -2.28 -29.59 4.95
N TYR A 293 -3.51 -29.12 5.09
CA TYR A 293 -4.03 -28.50 6.32
C TYR A 293 -5.37 -29.14 6.71
N SER A 294 -5.71 -29.08 8.01
CA SER A 294 -7.07 -29.34 8.43
C SER A 294 -8.03 -28.22 7.96
N ALA A 295 -9.31 -28.52 7.79
CA ALA A 295 -10.31 -27.56 7.31
C ALA A 295 -10.32 -26.26 8.15
N ALA A 296 -10.16 -26.35 9.47
CA ALA A 296 -10.15 -25.19 10.36
C ALA A 296 -8.90 -24.31 10.23
N GLU A 297 -7.80 -24.85 9.68
CA GLU A 297 -6.51 -24.14 9.58
C GLU A 297 -6.30 -23.44 8.25
N VAL A 298 -7.11 -23.72 7.22
CA VAL A 298 -6.89 -23.21 5.87
C VAL A 298 -8.06 -22.41 5.34
N GLY A 299 -7.75 -21.28 4.75
CA GLY A 299 -8.64 -20.45 3.95
C GLY A 299 -8.21 -20.39 2.50
N VAL A 300 -9.15 -20.14 1.59
CA VAL A 300 -8.87 -20.08 0.15
C VAL A 300 -9.48 -18.84 -0.50
N MET A 301 -8.65 -18.16 -1.32
CA MET A 301 -9.11 -17.15 -2.28
C MET A 301 -9.63 -17.92 -3.52
N LEU A 302 -10.96 -18.11 -3.61
CA LEU A 302 -11.55 -19.04 -4.55
C LEU A 302 -12.15 -18.33 -5.78
N PRO A 303 -11.60 -18.53 -6.98
CA PRO A 303 -12.26 -18.10 -8.22
C PRO A 303 -13.64 -18.73 -8.40
N ASP A 304 -14.52 -18.05 -9.12
CA ASP A 304 -15.84 -18.56 -9.43
C ASP A 304 -15.74 -19.85 -10.28
N GLY A 305 -16.56 -20.83 -9.93
CA GLY A 305 -16.60 -22.14 -10.62
C GLY A 305 -15.51 -23.14 -10.17
N TRP A 306 -14.55 -22.72 -9.32
CA TRP A 306 -13.53 -23.63 -8.81
C TRP A 306 -14.00 -24.38 -7.55
N ASP A 307 -13.41 -25.55 -7.33
CA ASP A 307 -13.61 -26.34 -6.11
C ASP A 307 -12.73 -25.81 -4.97
N ALA A 308 -13.29 -25.71 -3.78
CA ALA A 308 -12.59 -25.25 -2.59
C ALA A 308 -11.83 -26.37 -1.86
N GLY A 309 -12.01 -27.62 -2.25
CA GLY A 309 -11.52 -28.77 -1.51
C GLY A 309 -12.04 -28.80 -0.08
N ALA A 310 -11.19 -29.15 0.87
CA ALA A 310 -11.51 -29.23 2.30
C ALA A 310 -11.30 -27.91 3.07
N ALA A 311 -11.20 -26.75 2.39
CA ALA A 311 -10.97 -25.47 3.07
C ALA A 311 -12.17 -25.06 3.94
N GLY A 312 -11.92 -24.74 5.22
CA GLY A 312 -12.97 -24.34 6.17
C GLY A 312 -13.33 -22.85 6.07
N ALA A 313 -12.50 -22.02 5.45
CA ALA A 313 -12.77 -20.62 5.16
C ALA A 313 -12.63 -20.34 3.67
N VAL A 314 -13.67 -19.80 3.06
CA VAL A 314 -13.67 -19.50 1.61
C VAL A 314 -14.04 -18.04 1.40
N PHE A 315 -13.26 -17.36 0.57
CA PHE A 315 -13.61 -16.07 0.00
C PHE A 315 -13.80 -16.19 -1.50
N ARG A 316 -15.02 -15.87 -2.00
CA ARG A 316 -15.34 -15.87 -3.43
C ARG A 316 -14.67 -14.67 -4.10
N TRP A 317 -13.55 -14.95 -4.79
CA TRP A 317 -12.67 -13.88 -5.31
C TRP A 317 -13.27 -13.22 -6.57
N GLY A 318 -13.98 -14.00 -7.38
CA GLY A 318 -14.62 -13.54 -8.61
C GLY A 318 -14.24 -14.41 -9.80
N THR A 319 -14.68 -13.97 -10.98
CA THR A 319 -14.39 -14.66 -12.25
C THR A 319 -12.91 -14.60 -12.57
N TRP A 320 -12.31 -15.76 -12.89
CA TRP A 320 -10.86 -15.91 -13.04
C TRP A 320 -10.27 -15.02 -14.14
N ASP A 321 -11.00 -14.87 -15.25
CA ASP A 321 -10.55 -14.07 -16.41
C ASP A 321 -10.81 -12.57 -16.26
N ASN A 322 -11.28 -12.11 -15.09
CA ASN A 322 -11.57 -10.70 -14.82
C ASN A 322 -10.60 -10.14 -13.78
N ALA A 323 -9.41 -9.74 -14.24
CA ALA A 323 -8.35 -9.20 -13.40
C ALA A 323 -8.78 -7.96 -12.59
N GLU A 324 -9.71 -7.13 -13.11
CA GLU A 324 -10.23 -5.95 -12.41
C GLU A 324 -11.05 -6.36 -11.17
N THR A 325 -11.90 -7.36 -11.31
CA THR A 325 -12.68 -7.91 -10.18
C THR A 325 -11.76 -8.54 -9.15
N LEU A 326 -10.76 -9.31 -9.58
CA LEU A 326 -9.77 -9.92 -8.71
C LEU A 326 -8.96 -8.86 -7.96
N ALA A 327 -8.50 -7.80 -8.63
CA ALA A 327 -7.76 -6.70 -8.01
C ALA A 327 -8.59 -5.98 -6.94
N ARG A 328 -9.83 -5.60 -7.28
CA ARG A 328 -10.74 -4.93 -6.35
C ARG A 328 -11.00 -5.73 -5.09
N LYS A 329 -11.05 -7.05 -5.17
CA LYS A 329 -11.36 -7.95 -4.06
C LYS A 329 -10.12 -8.51 -3.34
N LEU A 330 -8.90 -8.33 -3.85
CA LEU A 330 -7.68 -8.94 -3.32
C LEU A 330 -7.52 -8.71 -1.81
N PHE A 331 -7.35 -7.46 -1.40
CA PHE A 331 -7.10 -7.16 0.01
C PHE A 331 -8.31 -7.42 0.91
N ALA A 332 -9.53 -7.23 0.41
CA ALA A 332 -10.74 -7.58 1.16
C ALA A 332 -10.81 -9.08 1.48
N GLY A 333 -10.47 -9.92 0.50
CA GLY A 333 -10.44 -11.38 0.67
C GLY A 333 -9.34 -11.83 1.64
N LEU A 334 -8.12 -11.35 1.44
CA LEU A 334 -7.01 -11.67 2.33
C LEU A 334 -7.28 -11.22 3.77
N ARG A 335 -7.86 -10.01 3.97
CA ARG A 335 -8.26 -9.52 5.30
C ARG A 335 -9.36 -10.36 5.93
N MET A 336 -10.37 -10.76 5.16
CA MET A 336 -11.47 -11.59 5.66
C MET A 336 -10.96 -12.97 6.11
N LEU A 337 -10.13 -13.61 5.32
CA LEU A 337 -9.55 -14.91 5.66
C LEU A 337 -8.59 -14.81 6.86
N ASP A 338 -7.73 -13.79 6.89
CA ASP A 338 -6.82 -13.56 8.00
C ASP A 338 -7.54 -13.29 9.34
N ALA A 339 -8.69 -12.60 9.28
CA ALA A 339 -9.56 -12.35 10.44
C ALA A 339 -10.24 -13.62 10.97
N ARG A 340 -10.37 -14.68 10.16
CA ARG A 340 -10.86 -15.99 10.60
C ARG A 340 -9.85 -16.76 11.45
N GLY A 341 -8.60 -16.26 11.54
CA GLY A 341 -7.55 -16.89 12.33
C GLY A 341 -6.98 -18.17 11.70
N VAL A 342 -7.15 -18.35 10.39
CA VAL A 342 -6.56 -19.49 9.67
C VAL A 342 -5.03 -19.45 9.74
N ARG A 343 -4.40 -20.60 9.70
CA ARG A 343 -2.93 -20.74 9.70
C ARG A 343 -2.34 -20.45 8.32
N ALA A 344 -3.06 -20.84 7.27
CA ALA A 344 -2.66 -20.62 5.89
C ALA A 344 -3.82 -20.06 5.04
N ILE A 345 -3.47 -19.21 4.07
CA ILE A 345 -4.37 -18.77 2.99
C ILE A 345 -3.76 -19.27 1.69
N VAL A 346 -4.49 -20.13 0.98
CA VAL A 346 -4.10 -20.57 -0.36
C VAL A 346 -4.74 -19.65 -1.39
N CYS A 347 -3.92 -19.11 -2.28
CA CYS A 347 -4.33 -18.13 -3.29
C CYS A 347 -3.78 -18.51 -4.66
N PRO A 348 -4.62 -18.73 -5.67
CA PRO A 348 -4.14 -18.90 -7.02
C PRO A 348 -3.58 -17.59 -7.58
N VAL A 349 -2.56 -17.67 -8.43
CA VAL A 349 -1.86 -16.51 -8.99
C VAL A 349 -2.34 -16.26 -10.42
N PRO A 350 -2.93 -15.07 -10.71
CA PRO A 350 -3.39 -14.70 -12.05
C PRO A 350 -2.24 -14.65 -13.08
N ALA A 351 -2.59 -14.67 -14.37
CA ALA A 351 -1.65 -14.49 -15.47
C ALA A 351 -0.95 -13.13 -15.39
N MET A 352 0.23 -13.01 -16.04
CA MET A 352 1.05 -11.78 -16.02
C MET A 352 0.67 -10.80 -17.15
N ASP A 353 -0.61 -10.66 -17.44
CA ASP A 353 -1.13 -9.73 -18.42
C ASP A 353 -1.91 -8.58 -17.76
N GLY A 354 -1.75 -7.38 -18.29
CA GLY A 354 -2.48 -6.22 -17.82
C GLY A 354 -2.40 -6.02 -16.29
N LEU A 355 -3.56 -5.96 -15.63
CA LEU A 355 -3.64 -5.80 -14.18
C LEU A 355 -3.22 -7.07 -13.40
N GLY A 356 -3.14 -8.22 -14.05
CA GLY A 356 -2.62 -9.47 -13.50
C GLY A 356 -1.17 -9.35 -13.03
N GLU A 357 -0.34 -8.55 -13.72
CA GLU A 357 1.03 -8.25 -13.29
C GLU A 357 1.06 -7.56 -11.92
N ALA A 358 0.18 -6.58 -11.69
CA ALA A 358 0.07 -5.92 -10.40
C ALA A 358 -0.42 -6.86 -9.29
N LEU A 359 -1.39 -7.72 -9.60
CA LEU A 359 -1.88 -8.73 -8.66
C LEU A 359 -0.77 -9.68 -8.23
N ARG A 360 -0.03 -10.21 -9.21
CA ARG A 360 1.11 -11.11 -8.97
C ARG A 360 2.17 -10.45 -8.11
N ASP A 361 2.58 -9.22 -8.42
CA ASP A 361 3.55 -8.45 -7.62
C ASP A 361 3.13 -8.36 -6.15
N ARG A 362 1.85 -8.06 -5.88
CA ARG A 362 1.32 -7.98 -4.50
C ARG A 362 1.30 -9.32 -3.78
N LEU A 363 0.87 -10.38 -4.47
CA LEU A 363 0.80 -11.73 -3.92
C LEU A 363 2.18 -12.29 -3.62
N GLU A 364 3.15 -12.14 -4.53
CA GLU A 364 4.52 -12.60 -4.33
C GLU A 364 5.20 -11.88 -3.17
N LYS A 365 5.05 -10.55 -3.06
CA LYS A 365 5.57 -9.77 -1.92
C LYS A 365 4.90 -10.18 -0.60
N ALA A 366 3.60 -10.45 -0.60
CA ALA A 366 2.89 -10.93 0.57
C ALA A 366 3.31 -12.34 1.01
N ALA A 367 3.62 -13.23 0.07
CA ALA A 367 4.05 -14.60 0.35
C ALA A 367 5.50 -14.69 0.88
N ARG A 368 6.40 -13.76 0.50
CA ARG A 368 7.79 -13.71 0.98
C ARG A 368 7.94 -13.25 2.44
N ALA A 369 6.88 -12.81 3.07
CA ALA A 369 6.92 -12.15 4.36
C ALA A 369 7.15 -13.06 5.58
N LYS A 370 7.46 -14.34 5.38
CA LYS A 370 7.75 -15.31 6.47
C LYS A 370 8.97 -16.17 6.18
#